data_8028c4379d78af5baddface4270d02da
#
_entry.id   8028c4379d78af5baddface4270d02da
#
_cell.length_a   1.000
_cell.length_b   1.000
_cell.length_c   1.000
_cell.angle_alpha   90.00
_cell.angle_beta   90.00
_cell.angle_gamma   90.00
#
_symmetry.space_group_name_H-M   'P 1'
#
loop_
_entity.id
_entity.type
_entity.pdbx_description
1 polymer ?
#
loop_
_entity_poly.entity_id
_entity_poly.type
_entity_poly.pdbx_seq_one_letter_code
_entity_poly.pdbx_strand_id
1 'polypeptide(L)'
;WISGSVNYLWTSVLLLYTVYFCKKHLDDSNRIYYIAMPILFFISSATNETTGGILLVWLSIHLITIRHKPDLKIVLSCITSVLGIMLVILAPGNHNRAALVEQADVYNIKSFLTLLKNYLGWFLNDYKIIIVAFMISVIILYTCNKKNTIITSLPYCFAGLAGLSALTLTGFFSMRPTFFAVLFILVGTLKTAFDIGSIKQEKLSNRTIQRLIIIFICAFVVVIIYNFSYALLYLLGTAQVIY
;
A
#
# COMPACT_ATOMS: atom_id res chain seq x y z
N TRP A 1 -1.94 21.31 8.68
CA TRP A 1 -2.62 20.51 7.64
C TRP A 1 -1.83 20.48 6.33
N ILE A 2 -1.33 21.63 5.83
CA ILE A 2 -0.57 21.71 4.56
C ILE A 2 0.71 20.85 4.63
N SER A 3 1.46 20.90 5.71
CA SER A 3 2.69 20.11 5.87
C SER A 3 2.41 18.60 5.91
N GLY A 4 1.29 18.18 6.48
CA GLY A 4 0.89 16.77 6.49
C GLY A 4 0.51 16.26 5.12
N SER A 5 -0.29 17.00 4.35
CA SER A 5 -0.68 16.59 3.00
C SER A 5 0.51 16.55 2.03
N VAL A 6 1.46 17.48 2.14
CA VAL A 6 2.70 17.47 1.35
C VAL A 6 3.49 16.18 1.62
N ASN A 7 3.70 15.84 2.90
CA ASN A 7 4.49 14.66 3.26
C ASN A 7 3.87 13.34 2.79
N TYR A 8 2.55 13.21 2.80
CA TYR A 8 1.90 11.94 2.43
C TYR A 8 1.55 11.88 0.94
N LEU A 9 1.04 12.97 0.34
CA LEU A 9 0.64 12.98 -1.05
C LEU A 9 1.85 12.85 -1.99
N TRP A 10 2.86 13.70 -1.84
CA TRP A 10 4.06 13.65 -2.69
C TRP A 10 4.84 12.36 -2.54
N THR A 11 4.99 11.88 -1.30
CA THR A 11 5.61 10.58 -1.04
C THR A 11 4.84 9.44 -1.71
N SER A 12 3.50 9.50 -1.73
CA SER A 12 2.67 8.51 -2.42
C SER A 12 2.87 8.52 -3.92
N VAL A 13 2.97 9.71 -4.51
CA VAL A 13 3.25 9.86 -5.94
C VAL A 13 4.60 9.24 -6.28
N LEU A 14 5.65 9.58 -5.52
CA LEU A 14 6.98 8.98 -5.70
C LEU A 14 6.96 7.47 -5.57
N LEU A 15 6.28 6.95 -4.55
CA LEU A 15 6.14 5.53 -4.30
C LEU A 15 5.46 4.80 -5.47
N LEU A 16 4.36 5.33 -5.99
CA LEU A 16 3.65 4.78 -7.13
C LEU A 16 4.49 4.86 -8.42
N TYR A 17 5.19 5.95 -8.64
CA TYR A 17 6.13 6.07 -9.76
C TYR A 17 7.25 5.05 -9.67
N THR A 18 7.81 4.82 -8.49
CA THR A 18 8.85 3.81 -8.26
C THR A 18 8.35 2.42 -8.64
N VAL A 19 7.15 2.05 -8.20
CA VAL A 19 6.50 0.78 -8.57
C VAL A 19 6.26 0.70 -10.08
N TYR A 20 5.76 1.78 -10.68
CA TYR A 20 5.50 1.84 -12.12
C TYR A 20 6.79 1.65 -12.94
N PHE A 21 7.86 2.38 -12.61
CA PHE A 21 9.15 2.27 -13.31
C PHE A 21 9.76 0.88 -13.14
N CYS A 22 9.67 0.30 -11.93
CA CYS A 22 10.13 -1.06 -11.69
C CYS A 22 9.37 -2.08 -12.57
N LYS A 23 8.06 -2.00 -12.64
CA LYS A 23 7.26 -2.87 -13.52
C LYS A 23 7.63 -2.67 -14.98
N LYS A 24 7.75 -1.44 -15.45
CA LYS A 24 8.17 -1.14 -16.82
C LYS A 24 9.56 -1.68 -17.14
N HIS A 25 10.48 -1.65 -16.17
CA HIS A 25 11.79 -2.26 -16.34
C HIS A 25 11.71 -3.78 -16.49
N LEU A 26 10.82 -4.44 -15.73
CA LEU A 26 10.62 -5.89 -15.79
C LEU A 26 9.91 -6.33 -17.09
N ASP A 27 9.06 -5.47 -17.66
CA ASP A 27 8.33 -5.74 -18.90
C ASP A 27 9.15 -5.35 -20.16
N ASP A 28 9.93 -4.27 -20.08
CA ASP A 28 10.65 -3.68 -21.22
C ASP A 28 12.03 -3.18 -20.76
N SER A 29 13.08 -3.78 -21.31
CA SER A 29 14.49 -3.55 -20.92
C SER A 29 15.05 -2.17 -21.35
N ASN A 30 14.24 -1.13 -21.42
CA ASN A 30 14.68 0.19 -21.88
C ASN A 30 15.69 0.82 -20.90
N ARG A 31 16.74 1.46 -21.47
CA ARG A 31 17.85 2.07 -20.72
C ARG A 31 17.44 3.19 -19.75
N ILE A 32 16.35 3.91 -20.04
CA ILE A 32 15.86 4.98 -19.15
C ILE A 32 15.42 4.44 -17.79
N TYR A 33 14.75 3.30 -17.77
CA TYR A 33 14.33 2.64 -16.51
C TYR A 33 15.53 2.12 -15.72
N TYR A 34 16.66 1.93 -16.38
CA TYR A 34 17.90 1.44 -15.84
C TYR A 34 18.50 2.36 -14.76
N ILE A 35 18.53 3.66 -15.03
CA ILE A 35 19.13 4.67 -14.15
C ILE A 35 18.08 5.21 -13.19
N ALA A 36 16.86 5.43 -13.67
CA ALA A 36 15.79 6.03 -12.88
C ALA A 36 15.35 5.13 -11.72
N MET A 37 15.36 3.81 -11.89
CA MET A 37 14.84 2.88 -10.89
C MET A 37 15.63 2.93 -9.56
N PRO A 38 16.99 2.77 -9.50
CA PRO A 38 17.72 2.88 -8.24
C PRO A 38 17.59 4.25 -7.57
N ILE A 39 17.53 5.33 -8.36
CA ILE A 39 17.35 6.70 -7.85
C ILE A 39 15.97 6.85 -7.22
N LEU A 40 14.92 6.37 -7.89
CA LEU A 40 13.54 6.42 -7.36
C LEU A 40 13.40 5.55 -6.11
N PHE A 41 14.02 4.38 -6.05
CA PHE A 41 14.05 3.54 -4.86
C PHE A 41 14.71 4.26 -3.69
N PHE A 42 15.86 4.92 -3.91
CA PHE A 42 16.54 5.71 -2.89
C PHE A 42 15.64 6.85 -2.38
N ILE A 43 15.15 7.72 -3.29
CA ILE A 43 14.35 8.89 -2.92
C ILE A 43 13.07 8.46 -2.19
N SER A 44 12.32 7.48 -2.72
CA SER A 44 11.10 7.00 -2.10
C SER A 44 11.34 6.41 -0.71
N SER A 45 12.45 5.69 -0.52
CA SER A 45 12.81 5.09 0.76
C SER A 45 13.33 6.12 1.77
N ALA A 46 13.90 7.24 1.30
CA ALA A 46 14.38 8.33 2.13
C ALA A 46 13.28 9.33 2.54
N THR A 47 12.04 9.15 2.07
CA THR A 47 10.94 10.07 2.42
C THR A 47 10.20 9.69 3.68
N ASN A 48 10.11 8.39 4.00
CA ASN A 48 9.37 7.89 5.15
C ASN A 48 9.89 6.52 5.59
N GLU A 49 9.83 6.25 6.88
CA GLU A 49 10.31 5.01 7.51
C GLU A 49 9.66 3.74 6.95
N THR A 50 8.41 3.81 6.53
CA THR A 50 7.65 2.64 6.07
C THR A 50 7.73 2.40 4.57
N THR A 51 7.99 3.45 3.76
CA THR A 51 7.94 3.36 2.30
C THR A 51 9.01 2.45 1.73
N GLY A 52 10.23 2.53 2.26
CA GLY A 52 11.33 1.67 1.83
C GLY A 52 11.07 0.20 2.13
N GLY A 53 10.55 -0.11 3.33
CA GLY A 53 10.16 -1.47 3.72
C GLY A 53 9.06 -2.04 2.82
N ILE A 54 8.02 -1.25 2.56
CA ILE A 54 6.92 -1.63 1.65
C ILE A 54 7.45 -1.93 0.24
N LEU A 55 8.34 -1.08 -0.30
CA LEU A 55 8.93 -1.28 -1.63
C LEU A 55 9.76 -2.56 -1.71
N LEU A 56 10.60 -2.84 -0.70
CA LEU A 56 11.42 -4.05 -0.68
C LEU A 56 10.58 -5.32 -0.57
N VAL A 57 9.57 -5.33 0.28
CA VAL A 57 8.65 -6.47 0.40
C VAL A 57 7.86 -6.66 -0.89
N TRP A 58 7.30 -5.58 -1.47
CA TRP A 58 6.58 -5.63 -2.73
C TRP A 58 7.46 -6.20 -3.84
N LEU A 59 8.68 -5.68 -4.01
CA LEU A 59 9.61 -6.13 -5.04
C LEU A 59 9.97 -7.60 -4.87
N SER A 60 10.31 -8.03 -3.66
CA SER A 60 10.67 -9.41 -3.35
C SER A 60 9.54 -10.38 -3.70
N ILE A 61 8.32 -10.10 -3.25
CA ILE A 61 7.16 -10.96 -3.52
C ILE A 61 6.82 -10.91 -5.02
N HIS A 62 6.94 -9.74 -5.65
CA HIS A 62 6.66 -9.59 -7.09
C HIS A 62 7.62 -10.43 -7.94
N LEU A 63 8.92 -10.38 -7.65
CA LEU A 63 9.94 -11.18 -8.36
C LEU A 63 9.69 -12.70 -8.19
N ILE A 64 9.37 -13.13 -6.98
CA ILE A 64 9.01 -14.54 -6.71
C ILE A 64 7.77 -14.93 -7.52
N THR A 65 6.77 -14.05 -7.55
CA THR A 65 5.49 -14.28 -8.23
C THR A 65 5.66 -14.44 -9.74
N ILE A 66 6.46 -13.58 -10.39
CA ILE A 66 6.72 -13.65 -11.83
C ILE A 66 7.89 -14.58 -12.18
N ARG A 67 8.53 -15.18 -11.17
CA ARG A 67 9.71 -16.04 -11.33
C ARG A 67 10.87 -15.37 -12.08
N HIS A 68 11.02 -14.07 -11.89
CA HIS A 68 12.09 -13.29 -12.52
C HIS A 68 13.35 -13.32 -11.65
N LYS A 69 14.50 -13.60 -12.28
CA LYS A 69 15.78 -13.54 -11.58
C LYS A 69 16.19 -12.08 -11.41
N PRO A 70 16.65 -11.67 -10.20
CA PRO A 70 17.12 -10.31 -10.00
C PRO A 70 18.35 -10.03 -10.88
N ASP A 71 18.28 -8.98 -11.68
CA ASP A 71 19.42 -8.43 -12.41
C ASP A 71 20.19 -7.43 -11.52
N LEU A 72 21.34 -6.96 -12.01
CA LEU A 72 22.19 -6.02 -11.28
C LEU A 72 21.44 -4.76 -10.86
N LYS A 73 20.45 -4.31 -11.64
CA LYS A 73 19.68 -3.08 -11.38
C LYS A 73 18.71 -3.27 -10.25
N ILE A 74 18.04 -4.40 -10.22
CA ILE A 74 17.17 -4.79 -9.11
C ILE A 74 17.98 -4.85 -7.82
N VAL A 75 19.18 -5.45 -7.87
CA VAL A 75 20.09 -5.49 -6.72
C VAL A 75 20.50 -4.08 -6.29
N LEU A 76 20.92 -3.23 -7.22
CA LEU A 76 21.26 -1.82 -6.94
C LEU A 76 20.07 -1.08 -6.35
N SER A 77 18.85 -1.30 -6.85
CA SER A 77 17.64 -0.67 -6.30
C SER A 77 17.34 -1.12 -4.87
N CYS A 78 17.56 -2.39 -4.56
CA CYS A 78 17.46 -2.87 -3.18
C CYS A 78 18.50 -2.21 -2.28
N ILE A 79 19.77 -2.10 -2.73
CA ILE A 79 20.83 -1.45 -1.97
C ILE A 79 20.48 0.03 -1.72
N THR A 80 20.10 0.76 -2.76
CA THR A 80 19.73 2.17 -2.64
C THR A 80 18.52 2.38 -1.76
N SER A 81 17.54 1.46 -1.79
CA SER A 81 16.40 1.49 -0.87
C SER A 81 16.83 1.33 0.59
N VAL A 82 17.72 0.38 0.87
CA VAL A 82 18.27 0.20 2.23
C VAL A 82 19.04 1.44 2.68
N LEU A 83 19.84 2.06 1.81
CA LEU A 83 20.53 3.33 2.13
C LEU A 83 19.51 4.45 2.43
N GLY A 84 18.42 4.55 1.68
CA GLY A 84 17.34 5.49 1.95
C GLY A 84 16.69 5.28 3.32
N ILE A 85 16.37 4.03 3.66
CA ILE A 85 15.84 3.65 4.99
C ILE A 85 16.82 4.07 6.10
N MET A 86 18.11 3.76 5.92
CA MET A 86 19.14 4.11 6.90
C MET A 86 19.22 5.63 7.13
N LEU A 87 19.14 6.44 6.05
CA LEU A 87 19.11 7.89 6.19
C LEU A 87 17.95 8.38 7.06
N VAL A 88 16.76 7.81 6.87
CA VAL A 88 15.58 8.19 7.67
C VAL A 88 15.76 7.77 9.13
N ILE A 89 16.21 6.54 9.38
CA ILE A 89 16.40 6.02 10.75
C ILE A 89 17.48 6.83 11.49
N LEU A 90 18.58 7.18 10.83
CA LEU A 90 19.69 7.91 11.42
C LEU A 90 19.45 9.43 11.50
N ALA A 91 18.35 9.93 10.94
CA ALA A 91 18.06 11.35 10.95
C ALA A 91 17.90 11.87 12.40
N PRO A 92 18.61 12.96 12.79
CA PRO A 92 18.56 13.49 14.17
C PRO A 92 17.15 13.83 14.65
N GLY A 93 16.28 14.27 13.73
CA GLY A 93 14.88 14.57 14.03
C GLY A 93 14.07 13.36 14.50
N ASN A 94 14.39 12.15 14.04
CA ASN A 94 13.72 10.93 14.48
C ASN A 94 14.16 10.52 15.89
N HIS A 95 15.44 10.68 16.23
CA HIS A 95 15.93 10.47 17.59
C HIS A 95 15.27 11.43 18.58
N ASN A 96 15.15 12.72 18.24
CA ASN A 96 14.50 13.70 19.09
C ASN A 96 13.01 13.38 19.29
N ARG A 97 12.31 12.93 18.25
CA ARG A 97 10.91 12.49 18.39
C ARG A 97 10.77 11.25 19.27
N ALA A 98 11.66 10.27 19.08
CA ALA A 98 11.65 9.07 19.89
C ALA A 98 11.86 9.36 21.39
N ALA A 99 12.69 10.36 21.73
CA ALA A 99 12.90 10.78 23.10
C ALA A 99 11.71 11.51 23.74
N LEU A 100 10.82 12.10 22.92
CA LEU A 100 9.64 12.86 23.40
C LEU A 100 8.38 12.00 23.56
N VAL A 101 8.38 10.77 23.04
CA VAL A 101 7.21 9.89 23.05
C VAL A 101 7.50 8.68 23.93
N GLU A 102 6.60 8.38 24.86
CA GLU A 102 6.63 7.08 25.55
C GLU A 102 6.47 5.96 24.52
N GLN A 103 7.55 5.23 24.30
CA GLN A 103 7.57 4.09 23.39
C GLN A 103 7.32 2.80 24.16
N ALA A 104 6.47 1.95 23.59
CA ALA A 104 6.35 0.58 24.07
C ALA A 104 7.68 -0.17 23.82
N ASP A 105 8.09 -1.01 24.76
CA ASP A 105 9.25 -1.87 24.57
C ASP A 105 8.98 -2.89 23.45
N VAL A 106 9.49 -2.58 22.26
CA VAL A 106 9.29 -3.42 21.06
C VAL A 106 10.07 -4.73 21.12
N TYR A 107 11.07 -4.83 21.98
CA TYR A 107 11.79 -6.08 22.24
C TYR A 107 10.99 -7.04 23.11
N ASN A 108 9.94 -6.55 23.79
CA ASN A 108 8.98 -7.39 24.48
C ASN A 108 7.92 -7.91 23.50
N ILE A 109 7.91 -9.21 23.25
CA ILE A 109 6.97 -9.88 22.34
C ILE A 109 5.51 -9.52 22.62
N LYS A 110 5.14 -9.40 23.91
CA LYS A 110 3.77 -9.05 24.31
C LYS A 110 3.40 -7.63 23.87
N SER A 111 4.30 -6.66 24.04
CA SER A 111 4.10 -5.27 23.60
C SER A 111 4.02 -5.18 22.09
N PHE A 112 4.91 -5.88 21.37
CA PHE A 112 4.89 -5.96 19.92
C PHE A 112 3.56 -6.53 19.39
N LEU A 113 3.10 -7.66 19.93
CA LEU A 113 1.84 -8.28 19.54
C LEU A 113 0.62 -7.39 19.86
N THR A 114 0.68 -6.64 20.97
CA THR A 114 -0.38 -5.69 21.32
C THR A 114 -0.46 -4.55 20.31
N LEU A 115 0.67 -3.96 19.93
CA LEU A 115 0.74 -2.92 18.90
C LEU A 115 0.27 -3.45 17.54
N LEU A 116 0.73 -4.63 17.15
CA LEU A 116 0.29 -5.27 15.90
C LEU A 116 -1.22 -5.50 15.88
N LYS A 117 -1.79 -6.01 16.98
CA LYS A 117 -3.24 -6.17 17.13
C LYS A 117 -3.96 -4.84 17.01
N ASN A 118 -3.44 -3.76 17.59
CA ASN A 118 -4.04 -2.43 17.50
C ASN A 118 -4.03 -1.90 16.07
N TYR A 119 -2.92 -2.02 15.34
CA TYR A 119 -2.84 -1.63 13.93
C TYR A 119 -3.77 -2.44 13.03
N LEU A 120 -3.79 -3.77 13.20
CA LEU A 120 -4.67 -4.65 12.43
C LEU A 120 -6.14 -4.41 12.77
N GLY A 121 -6.46 -4.25 14.06
CA GLY A 121 -7.83 -3.94 14.51
C GLY A 121 -8.35 -2.64 13.95
N TRP A 122 -7.53 -1.58 14.01
CA TRP A 122 -7.86 -0.31 13.40
C TRP A 122 -8.04 -0.43 11.89
N PHE A 123 -7.09 -1.08 11.19
CA PHE A 123 -7.17 -1.27 9.75
C PHE A 123 -8.43 -2.06 9.33
N LEU A 124 -8.78 -3.11 10.08
CA LEU A 124 -9.97 -3.91 9.81
C LEU A 124 -11.27 -3.13 10.07
N ASN A 125 -11.27 -2.20 11.02
CA ASN A 125 -12.44 -1.38 11.31
C ASN A 125 -12.64 -0.25 10.29
N ASP A 126 -11.58 0.49 9.99
CA ASP A 126 -11.68 1.70 9.16
C ASP A 126 -11.63 1.40 7.66
N TYR A 127 -10.90 0.33 7.27
CA TYR A 127 -10.69 -0.05 5.86
C TYR A 127 -11.33 -1.38 5.47
N LYS A 128 -12.25 -1.93 6.30
CA LYS A 128 -13.00 -3.17 6.02
C LYS A 128 -13.56 -3.25 4.60
N ILE A 129 -13.95 -2.13 4.05
CA ILE A 129 -14.58 -2.05 2.73
C ILE A 129 -13.58 -2.31 1.61
N ILE A 130 -12.34 -1.80 1.72
CA ILE A 130 -11.28 -2.11 0.76
C ILE A 130 -10.96 -3.60 0.79
N ILE A 131 -10.95 -4.19 1.98
CA ILE A 131 -10.70 -5.63 2.17
C ILE A 131 -11.83 -6.45 1.53
N VAL A 132 -13.08 -6.10 1.81
CA VAL A 132 -14.25 -6.78 1.22
C VAL A 132 -14.24 -6.63 -0.31
N ALA A 133 -13.95 -5.44 -0.83
CA ALA A 133 -13.83 -5.19 -2.26
C ALA A 133 -12.72 -6.05 -2.90
N PHE A 134 -11.56 -6.16 -2.26
CA PHE A 134 -10.48 -7.02 -2.71
C PHE A 134 -10.91 -8.49 -2.72
N MET A 135 -11.51 -8.99 -1.63
CA MET A 135 -11.98 -10.38 -1.54
C MET A 135 -13.02 -10.71 -2.63
N ILE A 136 -14.00 -9.83 -2.85
CA ILE A 136 -15.00 -10.00 -3.91
C ILE A 136 -14.32 -10.04 -5.29
N SER A 137 -13.37 -9.13 -5.55
CA SER A 137 -12.63 -9.11 -6.81
C SER A 137 -11.84 -10.41 -7.05
N VAL A 138 -11.21 -10.93 -6.01
CA VAL A 138 -10.48 -12.21 -6.06
C VAL A 138 -11.43 -13.37 -6.36
N ILE A 139 -12.60 -13.42 -5.71
CA ILE A 139 -13.62 -14.46 -5.96
C ILE A 139 -14.10 -14.41 -7.42
N ILE A 140 -14.38 -13.21 -7.95
CA ILE A 140 -14.79 -13.05 -9.36
C ILE A 140 -13.69 -13.53 -10.30
N LEU A 141 -12.44 -13.13 -10.09
CA LEU A 141 -11.31 -13.57 -10.91
C LEU A 141 -11.07 -15.08 -10.82
N TYR A 142 -11.26 -15.66 -9.65
CA TYR A 142 -11.16 -17.11 -9.46
C TYR A 142 -12.24 -17.85 -10.23
N THR A 143 -13.50 -17.41 -10.16
CA THR A 143 -14.61 -18.01 -10.92
C THR A 143 -14.42 -17.86 -12.44
N CYS A 144 -13.75 -16.79 -12.89
CA CYS A 144 -13.39 -16.58 -14.29
C CYS A 144 -12.11 -17.32 -14.72
N ASN A 145 -11.53 -18.14 -13.84
CA ASN A 145 -10.30 -18.90 -14.09
C ASN A 145 -9.07 -18.03 -14.43
N LYS A 146 -9.00 -16.81 -13.83
CA LYS A 146 -7.92 -15.83 -13.99
C LYS A 146 -6.90 -15.90 -12.85
N LYS A 147 -6.39 -17.09 -12.53
CA LYS A 147 -5.47 -17.33 -11.41
C LYS A 147 -4.20 -16.47 -11.49
N ASN A 148 -3.61 -16.32 -12.68
CA ASN A 148 -2.39 -15.51 -12.86
C ASN A 148 -2.58 -14.04 -12.47
N THR A 149 -3.75 -13.49 -12.74
CA THR A 149 -4.11 -12.11 -12.38
C THR A 149 -4.19 -11.94 -10.86
N ILE A 150 -4.81 -12.91 -10.17
CA ILE A 150 -4.87 -12.92 -8.69
C ILE A 150 -3.44 -12.93 -8.14
N ILE A 151 -2.61 -13.85 -8.62
CA ILE A 151 -1.23 -14.01 -8.16
C ILE A 151 -0.43 -12.69 -8.34
N THR A 152 -0.58 -11.98 -9.46
CA THR A 152 0.14 -10.72 -9.71
C THR A 152 -0.38 -9.52 -8.91
N SER A 153 -1.55 -9.61 -8.27
CA SER A 153 -2.06 -8.56 -7.36
C SER A 153 -1.67 -8.78 -5.90
N LEU A 154 -1.37 -10.02 -5.50
CA LEU A 154 -0.98 -10.36 -4.13
C LEU A 154 0.23 -9.58 -3.60
N PRO A 155 1.30 -9.29 -4.39
CA PRO A 155 2.44 -8.52 -3.91
C PRO A 155 2.06 -7.17 -3.30
N TYR A 156 1.05 -6.49 -3.85
CA TYR A 156 0.57 -5.21 -3.32
C TYR A 156 -0.07 -5.36 -1.94
N CYS A 157 -0.94 -6.36 -1.78
CA CYS A 157 -1.63 -6.59 -0.51
C CYS A 157 -0.66 -7.04 0.58
N PHE A 158 0.25 -7.96 0.27
CA PHE A 158 1.26 -8.40 1.23
C PHE A 158 2.23 -7.29 1.61
N ALA A 159 2.65 -6.44 0.67
CA ALA A 159 3.49 -5.29 0.96
C ALA A 159 2.77 -4.28 1.87
N GLY A 160 1.48 -4.03 1.64
CA GLY A 160 0.67 -3.20 2.52
C GLY A 160 0.57 -3.77 3.94
N LEU A 161 0.27 -5.06 4.08
CA LEU A 161 0.22 -5.73 5.39
C LEU A 161 1.59 -5.74 6.09
N ALA A 162 2.68 -5.96 5.35
CA ALA A 162 4.03 -5.88 5.89
C ALA A 162 4.37 -4.46 6.36
N GLY A 163 3.90 -3.42 5.64
CA GLY A 163 4.04 -2.03 6.05
C GLY A 163 3.33 -1.74 7.38
N LEU A 164 2.11 -2.27 7.57
CA LEU A 164 1.41 -2.16 8.87
C LEU A 164 2.19 -2.87 9.99
N SER A 165 2.73 -4.06 9.70
CA SER A 165 3.53 -4.80 10.67
C SER A 165 4.84 -4.09 11.00
N ALA A 166 5.50 -3.45 10.02
CA ALA A 166 6.72 -2.69 10.23
C ALA A 166 6.51 -1.48 11.15
N LEU A 167 5.32 -0.87 11.13
CA LEU A 167 4.99 0.23 12.03
C LEU A 167 4.99 -0.16 13.50
N THR A 168 4.78 -1.43 13.83
CA THR A 168 4.89 -1.90 15.23
C THR A 168 6.30 -1.73 15.79
N LEU A 169 7.32 -1.71 14.92
CA LEU A 169 8.71 -1.51 15.31
C LEU A 169 9.01 -0.06 15.76
N THR A 170 8.11 0.89 15.49
CA THR A 170 8.27 2.27 15.98
C THR A 170 7.99 2.42 17.47
N GLY A 171 7.39 1.42 18.09
CA GLY A 171 7.12 1.40 19.53
C GLY A 171 5.90 2.21 19.96
N PHE A 172 5.24 2.95 19.10
CA PHE A 172 4.03 3.70 19.42
C PHE A 172 2.98 3.60 18.32
N PHE A 173 1.70 3.72 18.71
CA PHE A 173 0.59 3.65 17.77
C PHE A 173 0.35 5.03 17.11
N SER A 174 0.45 5.08 15.77
CA SER A 174 0.11 6.26 14.99
C SER A 174 -0.61 5.87 13.71
N MET A 175 -1.70 6.57 13.38
CA MET A 175 -2.50 6.28 12.19
C MET A 175 -1.91 6.86 10.91
N ARG A 176 -1.19 7.99 11.00
CA ARG A 176 -0.71 8.71 9.82
C ARG A 176 0.23 7.90 8.90
N PRO A 177 1.24 7.18 9.43
CA PRO A 177 2.13 6.39 8.59
C PRO A 177 1.46 5.16 7.93
N THR A 178 0.29 4.74 8.40
CA THR A 178 -0.46 3.61 7.81
C THR A 178 -0.98 3.90 6.41
N PHE A 179 -1.02 5.18 6.02
CA PHE A 179 -1.53 5.63 4.72
C PHE A 179 -0.86 4.90 3.54
N PHE A 180 0.46 4.70 3.58
CA PHE A 180 1.18 4.00 2.51
C PHE A 180 0.82 2.52 2.42
N ALA A 181 0.60 1.88 3.55
CA ALA A 181 0.14 0.49 3.61
C ALA A 181 -1.26 0.34 2.98
N VAL A 182 -2.17 1.25 3.34
CA VAL A 182 -3.52 1.31 2.77
C VAL A 182 -3.48 1.57 1.27
N LEU A 183 -2.63 2.49 0.82
CA LEU A 183 -2.44 2.81 -0.60
C LEU A 183 -2.04 1.57 -1.40
N PHE A 184 -1.13 0.75 -0.90
CA PHE A 184 -0.71 -0.47 -1.59
C PHE A 184 -1.85 -1.49 -1.69
N ILE A 185 -2.63 -1.69 -0.63
CA ILE A 185 -3.79 -2.58 -0.66
C ILE A 185 -4.85 -2.04 -1.65
N LEU A 186 -5.06 -0.72 -1.68
CA LEU A 186 -5.94 -0.09 -2.65
C LEU A 186 -5.47 -0.31 -4.10
N VAL A 187 -4.17 -0.17 -4.37
CA VAL A 187 -3.60 -0.45 -5.70
C VAL A 187 -3.83 -1.90 -6.10
N GLY A 188 -3.63 -2.86 -5.17
CA GLY A 188 -3.94 -4.27 -5.41
C GLY A 188 -5.42 -4.49 -5.74
N THR A 189 -6.32 -3.81 -5.02
CA THR A 189 -7.77 -3.87 -5.26
C THR A 189 -8.15 -3.28 -6.61
N LEU A 190 -7.62 -2.10 -6.95
CA LEU A 190 -7.87 -1.47 -8.24
C LEU A 190 -7.36 -2.31 -9.39
N LYS A 191 -6.16 -2.90 -9.24
CA LYS A 191 -5.62 -3.81 -10.25
C LYS A 191 -6.56 -4.98 -10.50
N THR A 192 -7.07 -5.65 -9.47
CA THR A 192 -8.03 -6.75 -9.63
C THR A 192 -9.33 -6.28 -10.28
N ALA A 193 -9.82 -5.09 -9.93
CA ALA A 193 -11.02 -4.52 -10.53
C ALA A 193 -10.85 -4.21 -12.03
N PHE A 194 -9.71 -3.63 -12.43
CA PHE A 194 -9.36 -3.39 -13.84
C PHE A 194 -9.29 -4.70 -14.64
N ASP A 195 -8.68 -5.71 -14.05
CA ASP A 195 -8.54 -7.01 -14.71
C ASP A 195 -9.91 -7.72 -14.87
N ILE A 196 -10.86 -7.49 -13.98
CA ILE A 196 -12.25 -7.93 -14.15
C ILE A 196 -12.89 -7.23 -15.35
N GLY A 197 -12.70 -5.91 -15.50
CA GLY A 197 -13.22 -5.14 -16.62
C GLY A 197 -12.68 -5.59 -18.00
N SER A 198 -11.50 -6.22 -18.02
CA SER A 198 -10.89 -6.76 -19.25
C SER A 198 -11.40 -8.16 -19.65
N ILE A 199 -12.26 -8.78 -18.85
CA ILE A 199 -12.80 -10.11 -19.14
C ILE A 199 -13.78 -10.03 -20.30
N LYS A 200 -13.58 -10.87 -21.34
CA LYS A 200 -14.46 -10.92 -22.51
C LYS A 200 -15.92 -11.20 -22.10
N GLN A 201 -16.84 -10.49 -22.73
CA GLN A 201 -18.28 -10.48 -22.44
C GLN A 201 -18.93 -11.87 -22.46
N GLU A 202 -18.42 -12.81 -23.29
CA GLU A 202 -18.87 -14.20 -23.33
C GLU A 202 -18.71 -14.96 -22.01
N LYS A 203 -17.61 -14.68 -21.26
CA LYS A 203 -17.41 -15.28 -19.92
C LYS A 203 -18.23 -14.59 -18.82
N LEU A 204 -18.68 -13.36 -19.08
CA LEU A 204 -19.54 -12.57 -18.20
C LEU A 204 -21.04 -12.89 -18.37
N SER A 205 -21.41 -13.75 -19.35
CA SER A 205 -22.79 -14.13 -19.58
C SER A 205 -23.40 -14.97 -18.44
N ASN A 206 -22.56 -15.49 -17.55
CA ASN A 206 -23.03 -16.16 -16.36
C ASN A 206 -23.71 -15.14 -15.40
N ARG A 207 -25.00 -15.29 -15.18
CA ARG A 207 -25.85 -14.40 -14.34
C ARG A 207 -25.26 -14.20 -12.93
N THR A 208 -24.56 -15.19 -12.40
CA THR A 208 -23.90 -15.12 -11.08
C THR A 208 -22.77 -14.11 -11.10
N ILE A 209 -21.91 -14.13 -12.14
CA ILE A 209 -20.78 -13.20 -12.28
C ILE A 209 -21.29 -11.78 -12.49
N GLN A 210 -22.30 -11.57 -13.31
CA GLN A 210 -22.92 -10.26 -13.50
C GLN A 210 -23.47 -9.69 -12.20
N ARG A 211 -24.15 -10.50 -11.40
CA ARG A 211 -24.66 -10.09 -10.08
C ARG A 211 -23.52 -9.72 -9.11
N LEU A 212 -22.44 -10.50 -9.07
CA LEU A 212 -21.28 -10.20 -8.24
C LEU A 212 -20.62 -8.88 -8.65
N ILE A 213 -20.48 -8.60 -9.94
CA ILE A 213 -19.94 -7.33 -10.45
C ILE A 213 -20.84 -6.16 -10.06
N ILE A 214 -22.16 -6.30 -10.20
CA ILE A 214 -23.12 -5.26 -9.79
C ILE A 214 -23.02 -5.00 -8.29
N ILE A 215 -22.99 -6.06 -7.48
CA ILE A 215 -22.83 -5.94 -6.02
C ILE A 215 -21.52 -5.22 -5.68
N PHE A 216 -20.43 -5.56 -6.37
CA PHE A 216 -19.13 -4.92 -6.18
C PHE A 216 -19.16 -3.43 -6.52
N ILE A 217 -19.75 -3.06 -7.66
CA ILE A 217 -19.89 -1.65 -8.07
C ILE A 217 -20.76 -0.89 -7.08
N CYS A 218 -21.91 -1.45 -6.69
CA CYS A 218 -22.80 -0.83 -5.70
C CYS A 218 -22.10 -0.64 -4.34
N ALA A 219 -21.39 -1.66 -3.85
CA ALA A 219 -20.61 -1.57 -2.62
C ALA A 219 -19.56 -0.47 -2.71
N PHE A 220 -18.82 -0.39 -3.82
CA PHE A 220 -17.79 0.63 -4.05
C PHE A 220 -18.39 2.05 -4.07
N VAL A 221 -19.51 2.24 -4.75
CA VAL A 221 -20.24 3.53 -4.78
C VAL A 221 -20.71 3.94 -3.38
N VAL A 222 -21.31 3.02 -2.62
CA VAL A 222 -21.76 3.27 -1.25
C VAL A 222 -20.60 3.72 -0.37
N VAL A 223 -19.43 3.12 -0.53
CA VAL A 223 -18.20 3.49 0.19
C VAL A 223 -17.76 4.91 -0.13
N ILE A 224 -17.71 5.24 -1.42
CA ILE A 224 -17.32 6.58 -1.84
C ILE A 224 -18.29 7.60 -1.23
N ILE A 225 -19.60 7.35 -1.33
CA ILE A 225 -20.63 8.24 -0.77
C ILE A 225 -20.46 8.37 0.75
N TYR A 226 -20.28 7.26 1.46
CA TYR A 226 -20.10 7.27 2.91
C TYR A 226 -18.86 8.07 3.34
N ASN A 227 -17.69 7.81 2.73
CA ASN A 227 -16.47 8.54 3.06
C ASN A 227 -16.56 10.03 2.69
N PHE A 228 -17.17 10.34 1.56
CA PHE A 228 -17.42 11.75 1.16
C PHE A 228 -18.35 12.45 2.14
N SER A 229 -19.45 11.82 2.53
CA SER A 229 -20.40 12.36 3.51
C SER A 229 -19.76 12.56 4.88
N TYR A 230 -18.93 11.59 5.32
CA TYR A 230 -18.18 11.70 6.58
C TYR A 230 -17.16 12.85 6.54
N ALA A 231 -16.41 12.98 5.45
CA ALA A 231 -15.46 14.09 5.25
C ALA A 231 -16.17 15.45 5.22
N LEU A 232 -17.35 15.53 4.59
CA LEU A 232 -18.17 16.74 4.53
C LEU A 232 -18.69 17.13 5.92
N LEU A 233 -19.24 16.17 6.68
CA LEU A 233 -19.71 16.40 8.05
C LEU A 233 -18.56 16.84 8.98
N TYR A 234 -17.38 16.27 8.82
CA TYR A 234 -16.19 16.67 9.57
C TYR A 234 -15.77 18.11 9.25
N LEU A 235 -15.80 18.50 7.97
CA LEU A 235 -15.49 19.86 7.52
C LEU A 235 -16.54 20.86 8.04
N LEU A 236 -17.82 20.52 8.01
CA LEU A 236 -18.89 21.37 8.52
C LEU A 236 -18.85 21.49 10.06
N GLY A 237 -18.55 20.40 10.76
CA GLY A 237 -18.40 20.38 12.22
C GLY A 237 -17.19 21.20 12.70
N THR A 238 -16.07 21.18 12.00
CA THR A 238 -14.89 22.01 12.30
C THR A 238 -15.10 23.48 11.96
N ALA A 239 -15.94 23.80 10.98
CA ALA A 239 -16.30 25.19 10.66
C ALA A 239 -17.13 25.84 11.76
N GLN A 240 -17.93 25.09 12.52
CA GLN A 240 -18.72 25.63 13.65
C GLN A 240 -17.89 25.92 14.91
N VAL A 241 -16.69 25.41 15.03
CA VAL A 241 -15.80 25.62 16.20
C VAL A 241 -14.87 26.83 16.01
N ILE A 242 -14.83 27.44 14.82
CA ILE A 242 -13.95 28.57 14.48
C ILE A 242 -14.70 29.93 14.57
N TYR A 243 -15.97 29.96 14.91
CA TYR A 243 -16.78 31.13 15.21
C TYR A 243 -17.27 31.05 16.65
#